data_a67b3c540d7587a72e6f9aed9bd4fc0f
#
_entry.id   a67b3c540d7587a72e6f9aed9bd4fc0f
#
_cell.length_a   1.000
_cell.length_b   1.000
_cell.length_c   1.000
_cell.angle_alpha   90.00
_cell.angle_beta   90.00
_cell.angle_gamma   90.00
#
_symmetry.space_group_name_H-M   'P 1'
#
loop_
_entity.id
_entity.type
_entity.pdbx_description
1 polymer ?
#
loop_
_entity_poly.entity_id
_entity_poly.type
_entity_poly.pdbx_seq_one_letter_code
_entity_poly.pdbx_strand_id
1 'polypeptide(L)'
;MNLVSTTKCSDIFWIAPLRTLDNVKCEISKWGGFRCNVYYFGIESVSASDRIYMELYNLVEKSANPFVIVDESLKIKNATAKRTKRILEIGKIAEYKLVLNGTPISRNLLDMWSQMQFLSPKILNMTLSQFKNTFCKYTTITKKTAWRSYSFEYITGMENIDYLYSLIGHYVYECDLQLNITQRWHTKYYTISYLSKEIYEDIKSRYLSNEALDRFNNNIFFAMTTELQMSYCCDMGKIEAVKSIFDSGINEKETLIFCRYIKSMNLCQEMFPKATIVSIQKGSLGLNLQQFSNTIYFDKVWDYALYIQSTRRTFRTGQERDCNYWSLTGNIGLEHLIDRNISKKISMTEYLKAKSIQEIKSEL
;
A
#
# COMPACT_ATOMS: atom_id res chain seq x y z
N MET A 1 22.95 7.31 0.93
CA MET A 1 24.28 7.47 0.26
C MET A 1 25.42 7.24 1.23
N ASN A 2 25.40 7.81 2.44
CA ASN A 2 26.49 7.60 3.41
C ASN A 2 26.75 6.10 3.73
N LEU A 3 25.73 5.28 3.85
CA LEU A 3 25.88 3.85 4.09
C LEU A 3 26.69 3.16 2.97
N VAL A 4 26.41 3.49 1.70
CA VAL A 4 27.15 2.93 0.56
C VAL A 4 28.60 3.37 0.57
N SER A 5 28.87 4.62 0.94
CA SER A 5 30.24 5.15 0.99
C SER A 5 31.13 4.51 2.07
N THR A 6 30.53 3.82 3.05
CA THR A 6 31.28 3.04 4.07
C THR A 6 31.61 1.63 3.59
N THR A 7 31.08 1.20 2.46
CA THR A 7 31.33 -0.12 1.88
C THR A 7 32.39 -0.03 0.78
N LYS A 8 32.96 -1.19 0.40
CA LYS A 8 33.89 -1.31 -0.74
C LYS A 8 33.15 -1.74 -2.02
N CYS A 9 31.86 -1.34 -2.16
CA CYS A 9 31.07 -1.75 -3.33
C CYS A 9 31.66 -1.21 -4.63
N SER A 10 31.72 -2.08 -5.65
CA SER A 10 32.13 -1.71 -7.00
C SER A 10 30.94 -1.22 -7.84
N ASP A 11 29.78 -1.85 -7.65
CA ASP A 11 28.56 -1.58 -8.40
C ASP A 11 27.33 -1.69 -7.52
N ILE A 12 26.35 -0.83 -7.80
CA ILE A 12 25.05 -0.84 -7.14
C ILE A 12 23.99 -1.34 -8.12
N PHE A 13 23.20 -2.29 -7.67
CA PHE A 13 22.04 -2.82 -8.39
C PHE A 13 20.77 -2.39 -7.65
N TRP A 14 20.13 -1.33 -8.15
CA TRP A 14 18.91 -0.79 -7.56
C TRP A 14 17.68 -1.43 -8.19
N ILE A 15 16.96 -2.23 -7.42
CA ILE A 15 15.75 -2.94 -7.83
C ILE A 15 14.56 -2.26 -7.17
N ALA A 16 13.68 -1.67 -7.97
CA ALA A 16 12.52 -0.91 -7.49
C ALA A 16 11.29 -1.20 -8.34
N PRO A 17 10.07 -0.79 -7.93
CA PRO A 17 8.93 -0.81 -8.82
C PRO A 17 9.24 -0.02 -10.10
N LEU A 18 8.92 -0.59 -11.27
CA LEU A 18 9.28 0.00 -12.58
C LEU A 18 8.87 1.47 -12.69
N ARG A 19 7.71 1.82 -12.12
CA ARG A 19 7.15 3.18 -12.15
C ARG A 19 7.92 4.19 -11.31
N THR A 20 8.76 3.75 -10.38
CA THR A 20 9.50 4.62 -9.46
C THR A 20 10.94 4.85 -9.87
N LEU A 21 11.45 4.09 -10.85
CA LEU A 21 12.86 4.12 -11.24
C LEU A 21 13.34 5.51 -11.67
N ASP A 22 12.56 6.24 -12.45
CA ASP A 22 12.97 7.56 -12.91
C ASP A 22 13.03 8.58 -11.77
N ASN A 23 12.10 8.50 -10.82
CA ASN A 23 12.17 9.31 -9.61
C ASN A 23 13.40 8.97 -8.75
N VAL A 24 13.71 7.68 -8.61
CA VAL A 24 14.90 7.22 -7.89
C VAL A 24 16.17 7.79 -8.54
N LYS A 25 16.28 7.72 -9.87
CA LYS A 25 17.41 8.31 -10.61
C LYS A 25 17.53 9.81 -10.37
N CYS A 26 16.41 10.54 -10.46
CA CYS A 26 16.38 11.98 -10.20
C CYS A 26 16.80 12.32 -8.77
N GLU A 27 16.31 11.59 -7.76
CA GLU A 27 16.69 11.83 -6.37
C GLU A 27 18.16 11.50 -6.12
N ILE A 28 18.68 10.39 -6.65
CA ILE A 28 20.10 10.03 -6.55
C ILE A 28 20.98 11.15 -7.17
N SER A 29 20.60 11.65 -8.35
CA SER A 29 21.31 12.74 -9.02
C SER A 29 21.28 14.05 -8.21
N LYS A 30 20.13 14.38 -7.65
CA LYS A 30 19.95 15.57 -6.80
C LYS A 30 20.87 15.57 -5.57
N TRP A 31 21.15 14.41 -5.01
CA TRP A 31 22.01 14.25 -3.83
C TRP A 31 23.48 13.95 -4.18
N GLY A 32 23.91 14.19 -5.44
CA GLY A 32 25.31 14.09 -5.86
C GLY A 32 25.73 12.71 -6.37
N GLY A 33 24.81 11.76 -6.51
CA GLY A 33 25.09 10.43 -7.07
C GLY A 33 25.92 9.53 -6.15
N PHE A 34 26.34 8.39 -6.68
CA PHE A 34 27.25 7.44 -6.04
C PHE A 34 28.62 7.49 -6.76
N ARG A 35 29.67 7.09 -6.07
CA ARG A 35 31.03 7.00 -6.65
C ARG A 35 31.26 5.76 -7.50
N CYS A 36 30.32 4.82 -7.52
CA CYS A 36 30.34 3.57 -8.27
C CYS A 36 29.20 3.55 -9.31
N ASN A 37 29.24 2.58 -10.22
CA ASN A 37 28.19 2.41 -11.21
C ASN A 37 26.87 2.05 -10.55
N VAL A 38 25.77 2.57 -11.09
CA VAL A 38 24.41 2.23 -10.62
C VAL A 38 23.60 1.67 -11.76
N TYR A 39 23.13 0.45 -11.59
CA TYR A 39 22.25 -0.26 -12.51
C TYR A 39 20.83 -0.29 -11.95
N TYR A 40 19.84 0.01 -12.78
CA TYR A 40 18.43 0.14 -12.35
C TYR A 40 17.57 -0.93 -13.00
N PHE A 41 16.84 -1.68 -12.17
CA PHE A 41 15.96 -2.75 -12.63
C PHE A 41 14.56 -2.62 -12.06
N GLY A 42 13.53 -2.76 -12.94
CA GLY A 42 12.15 -2.86 -12.50
C GLY A 42 11.87 -4.25 -11.90
N ILE A 43 11.35 -4.31 -10.68
CA ILE A 43 11.04 -5.57 -10.01
C ILE A 43 10.00 -6.39 -10.78
N GLU A 44 9.05 -5.72 -11.45
CA GLU A 44 8.07 -6.34 -12.34
C GLU A 44 8.75 -6.94 -13.58
N SER A 45 9.72 -6.24 -14.16
CA SER A 45 10.50 -6.70 -15.32
C SER A 45 11.37 -7.91 -14.98
N VAL A 46 12.05 -7.88 -13.84
CA VAL A 46 12.82 -9.02 -13.31
C VAL A 46 11.90 -10.23 -13.08
N SER A 47 10.66 -10.01 -12.65
CA SER A 47 9.68 -11.08 -12.44
C SER A 47 9.14 -11.67 -13.75
N ALA A 48 8.88 -10.83 -14.75
CA ALA A 48 8.18 -11.22 -15.97
C ALA A 48 9.12 -11.80 -17.04
N SER A 49 10.35 -11.25 -17.17
CA SER A 49 11.29 -11.58 -18.23
C SER A 49 12.49 -12.39 -17.71
N ASP A 50 12.69 -13.57 -18.31
CA ASP A 50 13.87 -14.39 -18.01
C ASP A 50 15.15 -13.72 -18.53
N ARG A 51 15.09 -13.03 -19.66
CA ARG A 51 16.21 -12.26 -20.21
C ARG A 51 16.69 -11.17 -19.25
N ILE A 52 15.78 -10.36 -18.71
CA ILE A 52 16.12 -9.28 -17.76
C ILE A 52 16.64 -9.87 -16.45
N TYR A 53 16.06 -10.97 -15.98
CA TYR A 53 16.56 -11.67 -14.79
C TYR A 53 17.98 -12.18 -15.00
N MET A 54 18.28 -12.83 -16.14
CA MET A 54 19.63 -13.33 -16.43
C MET A 54 20.64 -12.20 -16.65
N GLU A 55 20.20 -11.09 -17.27
CA GLU A 55 21.02 -9.88 -17.39
C GLU A 55 21.44 -9.36 -16.01
N LEU A 56 20.47 -9.17 -15.10
CA LEU A 56 20.75 -8.75 -13.72
C LEU A 56 21.67 -9.76 -13.01
N TYR A 57 21.36 -11.07 -13.09
CA TYR A 57 22.15 -12.11 -12.44
C TYR A 57 23.61 -12.06 -12.88
N ASN A 58 23.86 -12.05 -14.20
CA ASN A 58 25.20 -12.02 -14.79
C ASN A 58 25.98 -10.73 -14.43
N LEU A 59 25.30 -9.60 -14.35
CA LEU A 59 25.94 -8.35 -13.93
C LEU A 59 26.35 -8.37 -12.46
N VAL A 60 25.48 -8.88 -11.58
CA VAL A 60 25.78 -9.03 -10.16
C VAL A 60 26.93 -10.02 -9.93
N GLU A 61 26.90 -11.18 -10.65
CA GLU A 61 27.93 -12.22 -10.54
C GLU A 61 29.30 -11.74 -11.01
N LYS A 62 29.37 -10.89 -12.04
CA LYS A 62 30.62 -10.34 -12.57
C LYS A 62 31.18 -9.19 -11.75
N SER A 63 30.39 -8.57 -10.90
CA SER A 63 30.81 -7.46 -10.06
C SER A 63 31.71 -7.98 -8.91
N ALA A 64 32.81 -7.28 -8.64
CA ALA A 64 33.75 -7.68 -7.60
C ALA A 64 33.12 -7.60 -6.18
N ASN A 65 32.37 -6.54 -5.93
CA ASN A 65 31.70 -6.30 -4.64
C ASN A 65 30.30 -5.71 -4.90
N PRO A 66 29.32 -6.54 -5.33
CA PRO A 66 28.00 -6.06 -5.73
C PRO A 66 27.17 -5.65 -4.50
N PHE A 67 26.55 -4.47 -4.59
CA PHE A 67 25.58 -3.98 -3.61
C PHE A 67 24.17 -4.03 -4.23
N VAL A 68 23.34 -4.92 -3.73
CA VAL A 68 21.95 -5.05 -4.19
C VAL A 68 21.00 -4.35 -3.23
N ILE A 69 20.26 -3.38 -3.75
CA ILE A 69 19.25 -2.61 -3.02
C ILE A 69 17.87 -2.99 -3.56
N VAL A 70 16.97 -3.41 -2.68
CA VAL A 70 15.56 -3.68 -3.02
C VAL A 70 14.70 -2.59 -2.39
N ASP A 71 14.23 -1.67 -3.21
CA ASP A 71 13.33 -0.58 -2.82
C ASP A 71 11.87 -1.06 -2.91
N GLU A 72 11.01 -0.56 -2.01
CA GLU A 72 9.66 -1.08 -1.79
C GLU A 72 9.66 -2.60 -1.58
N SER A 73 10.53 -3.07 -0.67
CA SER A 73 10.80 -4.50 -0.43
C SER A 73 9.57 -5.32 -0.04
N LEU A 74 8.46 -4.66 0.33
CA LEU A 74 7.17 -5.32 0.49
C LEU A 74 6.70 -6.04 -0.78
N LYS A 75 7.23 -5.69 -1.96
CA LYS A 75 6.97 -6.41 -3.22
C LYS A 75 7.50 -7.85 -3.21
N ILE A 76 8.47 -8.18 -2.36
CA ILE A 76 9.03 -9.53 -2.21
C ILE A 76 8.50 -10.28 -0.97
N LYS A 77 7.43 -9.82 -0.34
CA LYS A 77 6.85 -10.43 0.87
C LYS A 77 6.34 -11.86 0.70
N ASN A 78 5.89 -12.22 -0.49
CA ASN A 78 5.37 -13.57 -0.77
C ASN A 78 6.50 -14.50 -1.19
N ALA A 79 6.91 -15.40 -0.29
CA ALA A 79 8.00 -16.35 -0.50
C ALA A 79 7.81 -17.28 -1.71
N THR A 80 6.57 -17.57 -2.11
CA THR A 80 6.28 -18.48 -3.23
C THR A 80 6.25 -17.78 -4.60
N ALA A 81 6.19 -16.45 -4.61
CA ALA A 81 6.10 -15.68 -5.85
C ALA A 81 7.39 -15.75 -6.67
N LYS A 82 7.27 -15.85 -8.01
CA LYS A 82 8.41 -15.89 -8.95
C LYS A 82 9.40 -14.74 -8.71
N ARG A 83 8.87 -13.52 -8.51
CA ARG A 83 9.70 -12.33 -8.22
C ARG A 83 10.55 -12.50 -6.97
N THR A 84 9.96 -12.99 -5.87
CA THR A 84 10.66 -13.19 -4.61
C THR A 84 11.76 -14.21 -4.76
N LYS A 85 11.48 -15.36 -5.37
CA LYS A 85 12.48 -16.40 -5.62
C LYS A 85 13.67 -15.86 -6.40
N ARG A 86 13.44 -15.11 -7.48
CA ARG A 86 14.51 -14.50 -8.29
C ARG A 86 15.34 -13.48 -7.50
N ILE A 87 14.69 -12.64 -6.71
CA ILE A 87 15.41 -11.67 -5.86
C ILE A 87 16.22 -12.36 -4.76
N LEU A 88 15.70 -13.42 -4.17
CA LEU A 88 16.46 -14.22 -3.19
C LEU A 88 17.69 -14.87 -3.82
N GLU A 89 17.61 -15.39 -5.07
CA GLU A 89 18.78 -15.93 -5.78
C GLU A 89 19.82 -14.85 -6.06
N ILE A 90 19.40 -13.65 -6.49
CA ILE A 90 20.31 -12.50 -6.62
C ILE A 90 20.96 -12.15 -5.27
N GLY A 91 20.18 -12.19 -4.19
CA GLY A 91 20.71 -11.94 -2.84
C GLY A 91 21.79 -12.92 -2.37
N LYS A 92 21.84 -14.15 -2.91
CA LYS A 92 22.87 -15.15 -2.56
C LYS A 92 24.25 -14.78 -3.08
N ILE A 93 24.32 -14.09 -4.22
CA ILE A 93 25.57 -13.70 -4.88
C ILE A 93 25.97 -12.25 -4.61
N ALA A 94 25.12 -11.48 -3.88
CA ALA A 94 25.40 -10.12 -3.50
C ALA A 94 26.27 -10.05 -2.24
N GLU A 95 27.33 -9.22 -2.27
CA GLU A 95 28.18 -8.96 -1.10
C GLU A 95 27.47 -8.08 -0.08
N TYR A 96 26.90 -6.96 -0.54
CA TYR A 96 26.14 -6.04 0.29
C TYR A 96 24.65 -6.04 -0.11
N LYS A 97 23.78 -5.94 0.88
CA LYS A 97 22.34 -6.00 0.69
C LYS A 97 21.62 -4.97 1.53
N LEU A 98 20.61 -4.33 0.95
CA LEU A 98 19.76 -3.38 1.63
C LEU A 98 18.32 -3.55 1.14
N VAL A 99 17.38 -3.49 2.07
CA VAL A 99 15.96 -3.35 1.75
C VAL A 99 15.46 -1.99 2.24
N LEU A 100 14.71 -1.30 1.40
CA LEU A 100 14.08 -0.03 1.74
C LEU A 100 12.57 -0.22 1.72
N ASN A 101 11.90 0.33 2.73
CA ASN A 101 10.46 0.25 2.82
C ASN A 101 9.89 1.36 3.71
N GLY A 102 8.76 1.94 3.32
CA GLY A 102 8.00 2.85 4.18
C GLY A 102 7.19 2.12 5.25
N THR A 103 6.80 0.86 5.01
CA THR A 103 6.06 -0.02 5.92
C THR A 103 6.46 -1.46 5.63
N PRO A 104 7.35 -2.07 6.42
CA PRO A 104 7.88 -3.42 6.13
C PRO A 104 6.85 -4.54 6.30
N ILE A 105 5.77 -4.27 6.99
CA ILE A 105 4.66 -5.20 7.24
C ILE A 105 3.36 -4.58 6.73
N SER A 106 2.64 -5.28 5.86
CA SER A 106 1.36 -4.80 5.33
C SER A 106 0.15 -5.58 5.84
N ARG A 107 0.32 -6.86 6.13
CA ARG A 107 -0.78 -7.75 6.55
C ARG A 107 -0.47 -8.42 7.90
N ASN A 108 0.69 -9.06 7.99
CA ASN A 108 1.13 -9.77 9.18
C ASN A 108 2.65 -9.97 9.15
N LEU A 109 3.21 -10.52 10.21
CA LEU A 109 4.64 -10.72 10.36
C LEU A 109 5.28 -11.62 9.29
N LEU A 110 4.50 -12.44 8.56
CA LEU A 110 5.02 -13.26 7.45
C LEU A 110 5.62 -12.42 6.33
N ASP A 111 5.18 -11.17 6.19
CA ASP A 111 5.74 -10.23 5.21
C ASP A 111 7.25 -9.98 5.45
N MET A 112 7.73 -10.17 6.69
CA MET A 112 9.13 -9.96 7.07
C MET A 112 10.05 -11.12 6.67
N TRP A 113 9.54 -12.36 6.62
CA TRP A 113 10.38 -13.52 6.43
C TRP A 113 11.24 -13.44 5.15
N SER A 114 10.61 -13.17 4.02
CA SER A 114 11.33 -13.10 2.74
C SER A 114 12.31 -11.91 2.68
N GLN A 115 11.99 -10.80 3.33
CA GLN A 115 12.85 -9.63 3.39
C GLN A 115 14.13 -9.94 4.20
N MET A 116 13.97 -10.61 5.34
CA MET A 116 15.11 -11.04 6.16
C MET A 116 15.92 -12.15 5.47
N GLN A 117 15.27 -13.09 4.76
CA GLN A 117 15.96 -14.09 3.94
C GLN A 117 16.82 -13.46 2.83
N PHE A 118 16.34 -12.37 2.22
CA PHE A 118 17.13 -11.62 1.24
C PHE A 118 18.37 -11.00 1.88
N LEU A 119 18.23 -10.35 3.04
CA LEU A 119 19.36 -9.76 3.75
C LEU A 119 20.35 -10.82 4.18
N SER A 120 19.93 -11.80 4.95
CA SER A 120 20.70 -13.00 5.29
C SER A 120 19.79 -14.06 5.90
N PRO A 121 19.88 -15.32 5.43
CA PRO A 121 19.19 -16.44 6.09
C PRO A 121 19.56 -16.61 7.56
N LYS A 122 20.76 -16.17 7.97
CA LYS A 122 21.26 -16.29 9.35
C LYS A 122 20.53 -15.38 10.34
N ILE A 123 19.87 -14.30 9.88
CA ILE A 123 19.17 -13.36 10.77
C ILE A 123 18.05 -14.07 11.53
N LEU A 124 17.17 -14.76 10.81
CA LEU A 124 16.08 -15.52 11.42
C LEU A 124 16.50 -16.97 11.77
N ASN A 125 17.40 -17.53 10.98
CA ASN A 125 17.82 -18.93 11.04
C ASN A 125 16.64 -19.92 11.08
N MET A 126 15.59 -19.64 10.33
CA MET A 126 14.33 -20.38 10.30
C MET A 126 13.85 -20.58 8.87
N THR A 127 13.37 -21.77 8.57
CA THR A 127 12.55 -21.99 7.37
C THR A 127 11.21 -21.24 7.49
N LEU A 128 10.51 -21.04 6.37
CA LEU A 128 9.19 -20.40 6.40
C LEU A 128 8.19 -21.17 7.29
N SER A 129 8.27 -22.50 7.31
CA SER A 129 7.40 -23.33 8.16
C SER A 129 7.70 -23.12 9.64
N GLN A 130 8.98 -23.12 10.02
CA GLN A 130 9.40 -22.84 11.40
C GLN A 130 8.99 -21.42 11.82
N PHE A 131 9.20 -20.42 10.95
CA PHE A 131 8.79 -19.05 11.21
C PHE A 131 7.27 -18.94 11.45
N LYS A 132 6.49 -19.62 10.61
CA LYS A 132 5.04 -19.68 10.78
C LYS A 132 4.65 -20.30 12.14
N ASN A 133 5.25 -21.44 12.49
CA ASN A 133 4.94 -22.15 13.73
C ASN A 133 5.37 -21.37 14.98
N THR A 134 6.42 -20.53 14.86
CA THR A 134 6.94 -19.73 15.98
C THR A 134 6.13 -18.45 16.21
N PHE A 135 5.67 -17.80 15.12
CA PHE A 135 5.12 -16.43 15.20
C PHE A 135 3.64 -16.30 14.85
N CYS A 136 2.99 -17.37 14.39
CA CYS A 136 1.60 -17.32 13.98
C CYS A 136 0.72 -18.27 14.79
N LYS A 137 -0.41 -17.72 15.27
CA LYS A 137 -1.51 -18.54 15.81
C LYS A 137 -2.43 -18.95 14.69
N TYR A 138 -2.80 -20.21 14.67
CA TYR A 138 -3.67 -20.80 13.66
C TYR A 138 -4.99 -21.23 14.25
N THR A 139 -6.05 -21.13 13.44
CA THR A 139 -7.31 -21.82 13.69
C THR A 139 -7.65 -22.63 12.46
N THR A 140 -8.05 -23.88 12.69
CA THR A 140 -8.50 -24.78 11.62
C THR A 140 -10.00 -24.65 11.45
N ILE A 141 -10.46 -24.24 10.26
CA ILE A 141 -11.86 -24.29 9.90
C ILE A 141 -12.09 -25.50 9.00
N THR A 142 -12.94 -26.41 9.44
CA THR A 142 -13.38 -27.55 8.65
C THR A 142 -14.72 -27.22 7.99
N LYS A 143 -14.72 -27.11 6.67
CA LYS A 143 -15.96 -27.04 5.87
C LYS A 143 -16.33 -28.43 5.41
N LYS A 144 -17.52 -28.89 5.78
CA LYS A 144 -18.11 -30.15 5.32
C LYS A 144 -19.07 -29.85 4.18
N THR A 145 -18.86 -30.48 3.03
CA THR A 145 -19.83 -30.57 1.97
C THR A 145 -20.44 -32.00 2.00
N ALA A 146 -21.53 -32.24 1.29
CA ALA A 146 -22.17 -33.56 1.27
C ALA A 146 -21.20 -34.71 0.88
N TRP A 147 -20.11 -34.41 0.17
CA TRP A 147 -19.21 -35.41 -0.40
C TRP A 147 -17.75 -35.30 0.05
N ARG A 148 -17.33 -34.17 0.68
CA ARG A 148 -15.95 -33.97 1.11
C ARG A 148 -15.89 -33.05 2.30
N SER A 149 -14.87 -33.27 3.15
CA SER A 149 -14.46 -32.37 4.22
C SER A 149 -13.15 -31.71 3.83
N TYR A 150 -13.09 -30.38 3.91
CA TYR A 150 -11.88 -29.60 3.68
C TYR A 150 -11.54 -28.84 4.95
N SER A 151 -10.30 -29.00 5.42
CA SER A 151 -9.78 -28.23 6.54
C SER A 151 -8.82 -27.18 6.03
N PHE A 152 -9.03 -25.94 6.44
CA PHE A 152 -8.16 -24.80 6.12
C PHE A 152 -7.62 -24.22 7.42
N GLU A 153 -6.29 -24.10 7.50
CA GLU A 153 -5.65 -23.35 8.55
C GLU A 153 -5.55 -21.87 8.12
N TYR A 154 -5.93 -20.98 8.99
CA TYR A 154 -5.71 -19.56 8.78
C TYR A 154 -5.17 -18.90 10.04
N ILE A 155 -4.37 -17.83 9.84
CA ILE A 155 -3.72 -17.11 10.91
C ILE A 155 -4.77 -16.25 11.61
N THR A 156 -4.95 -16.49 12.91
CA THR A 156 -5.87 -15.75 13.78
C THR A 156 -5.17 -14.69 14.61
N GLY A 157 -3.86 -14.80 14.78
CA GLY A 157 -3.08 -13.87 15.57
C GLY A 157 -1.59 -14.09 15.39
N MET A 158 -0.83 -13.26 16.07
CA MET A 158 0.63 -13.31 16.13
C MET A 158 1.07 -13.53 17.57
N GLU A 159 2.19 -14.21 17.75
CA GLU A 159 2.80 -14.46 19.05
C GLU A 159 4.31 -14.30 18.98
N ASN A 160 4.97 -14.32 20.15
CA ASN A 160 6.41 -14.19 20.27
C ASN A 160 7.01 -12.95 19.56
N ILE A 161 6.27 -11.83 19.54
CA ILE A 161 6.64 -10.61 18.81
C ILE A 161 7.96 -10.06 19.33
N ASP A 162 8.17 -10.04 20.67
CA ASP A 162 9.40 -9.54 21.29
C ASP A 162 10.62 -10.39 20.88
N TYR A 163 10.43 -11.70 20.73
CA TYR A 163 11.47 -12.59 20.23
C TYR A 163 11.83 -12.25 18.77
N LEU A 164 10.85 -11.99 17.91
CA LEU A 164 11.12 -11.53 16.54
C LEU A 164 11.94 -10.24 16.55
N TYR A 165 11.53 -9.25 17.34
CA TYR A 165 12.27 -7.98 17.44
C TYR A 165 13.70 -8.17 17.97
N SER A 166 13.92 -9.11 18.90
CA SER A 166 15.27 -9.41 19.37
C SER A 166 16.17 -10.01 18.26
N LEU A 167 15.60 -10.75 17.31
CA LEU A 167 16.34 -11.30 16.17
C LEU A 167 16.68 -10.27 15.11
N ILE A 168 15.75 -9.36 14.81
CA ILE A 168 15.87 -8.44 13.67
C ILE A 168 16.36 -7.04 14.06
N GLY A 169 16.28 -6.64 15.33
CA GLY A 169 16.49 -5.27 15.77
C GLY A 169 17.83 -4.65 15.35
N HIS A 170 18.90 -5.47 15.33
CA HIS A 170 20.23 -5.01 14.88
C HIS A 170 20.33 -4.77 13.37
N TYR A 171 19.36 -5.24 12.59
CA TYR A 171 19.34 -5.15 11.12
C TYR A 171 18.28 -4.19 10.61
N VAL A 172 17.48 -3.61 11.51
CA VAL A 172 16.40 -2.67 11.15
C VAL A 172 16.77 -1.27 11.67
N TYR A 173 16.75 -0.33 10.76
CA TYR A 173 16.88 1.09 11.09
C TYR A 173 15.57 1.78 10.74
N GLU A 174 14.96 2.40 11.73
CA GLU A 174 13.76 3.20 11.57
C GLU A 174 14.12 4.69 11.66
N CYS A 175 13.61 5.45 10.73
CA CYS A 175 13.76 6.89 10.72
C CYS A 175 12.41 7.55 10.54
N ASP A 176 11.98 8.26 11.56
CA ASP A 176 10.80 9.10 11.46
C ASP A 176 11.14 10.43 10.81
N LEU A 177 10.32 10.81 9.84
CA LEU A 177 10.45 12.10 9.19
C LEU A 177 9.98 13.19 10.15
N GLN A 178 10.91 13.96 10.66
CA GLN A 178 10.66 15.15 11.47
C GLN A 178 10.73 16.39 10.58
N LEU A 179 9.61 17.08 10.44
CA LEU A 179 9.50 18.35 9.73
C LEU A 179 8.95 19.41 10.70
N ASN A 180 9.41 20.64 10.57
CA ASN A 180 8.91 21.78 11.35
C ASN A 180 7.57 22.32 10.81
N ILE A 181 6.71 21.43 10.36
CA ILE A 181 5.38 21.73 9.79
C ILE A 181 4.35 20.80 10.40
N THR A 182 3.10 21.23 10.42
CA THR A 182 2.01 20.50 11.04
C THR A 182 1.16 19.77 9.99
N GLN A 183 0.66 18.60 10.34
CA GLN A 183 -0.39 17.91 9.60
C GLN A 183 -1.74 18.16 10.27
N ARG A 184 -2.69 18.68 9.51
CA ARG A 184 -4.05 18.92 9.98
C ARG A 184 -5.05 18.08 9.19
N TRP A 185 -5.89 17.36 9.92
CA TRP A 185 -6.85 16.44 9.34
C TRP A 185 -8.26 16.98 9.52
N HIS A 186 -9.02 17.01 8.43
CA HIS A 186 -10.38 17.52 8.39
C HIS A 186 -11.31 16.48 7.77
N THR A 187 -12.48 16.30 8.37
CA THR A 187 -13.57 15.54 7.74
C THR A 187 -14.59 16.51 7.19
N LYS A 188 -14.88 16.41 5.91
CA LYS A 188 -15.92 17.19 5.25
C LYS A 188 -17.10 16.29 4.94
N TYR A 189 -18.21 16.55 5.61
CA TYR A 189 -19.43 15.77 5.42
C TYR A 189 -20.20 16.26 4.19
N TYR A 190 -20.85 15.34 3.48
CA TYR A 190 -21.75 15.62 2.39
C TYR A 190 -22.98 14.72 2.45
N THR A 191 -24.06 15.14 1.83
CA THR A 191 -25.28 14.35 1.68
C THR A 191 -25.32 13.79 0.26
N ILE A 192 -25.47 12.48 0.15
CA ILE A 192 -25.64 11.78 -1.12
C ILE A 192 -27.01 12.12 -1.72
N SER A 193 -27.07 12.28 -3.02
CA SER A 193 -28.32 12.52 -3.75
C SER A 193 -29.28 11.34 -3.63
N TYR A 194 -30.57 11.61 -3.79
CA TYR A 194 -31.62 10.59 -3.74
C TYR A 194 -31.36 9.46 -4.76
N LEU A 195 -31.00 9.83 -5.99
CA LEU A 195 -30.73 8.87 -7.07
C LEU A 195 -29.54 7.95 -6.73
N SER A 196 -28.42 8.53 -6.27
CA SER A 196 -27.27 7.73 -5.86
C SER A 196 -27.58 6.81 -4.69
N LYS A 197 -28.43 7.26 -3.77
CA LYS A 197 -28.87 6.46 -2.61
C LYS A 197 -29.76 5.29 -3.05
N GLU A 198 -30.68 5.51 -3.98
CA GLU A 198 -31.53 4.44 -4.53
C GLU A 198 -30.70 3.36 -5.21
N ILE A 199 -29.73 3.75 -6.05
CA ILE A 199 -28.81 2.81 -6.70
C ILE A 199 -27.96 2.05 -5.65
N TYR A 200 -27.49 2.75 -4.62
CA TYR A 200 -26.74 2.15 -3.51
C TYR A 200 -27.55 1.06 -2.79
N GLU A 201 -28.80 1.35 -2.42
CA GLU A 201 -29.68 0.39 -1.74
C GLU A 201 -30.08 -0.80 -2.63
N ASP A 202 -30.27 -0.57 -3.94
CA ASP A 202 -30.50 -1.65 -4.91
C ASP A 202 -29.29 -2.60 -4.98
N ILE A 203 -28.09 -2.08 -5.13
CA ILE A 203 -26.85 -2.88 -5.13
C ILE A 203 -26.74 -3.65 -3.81
N LYS A 204 -26.93 -3.00 -2.68
CA LYS A 204 -26.88 -3.60 -1.35
C LYS A 204 -27.87 -4.76 -1.24
N SER A 205 -29.12 -4.55 -1.68
CA SER A 205 -30.19 -5.56 -1.64
C SER A 205 -29.85 -6.76 -2.51
N ARG A 206 -29.31 -6.55 -3.71
CA ARG A 206 -28.92 -7.61 -4.64
C ARG A 206 -27.84 -8.53 -4.09
N TYR A 207 -26.82 -7.96 -3.43
CA TYR A 207 -25.72 -8.73 -2.86
C TYR A 207 -26.01 -9.35 -1.50
N LEU A 208 -26.92 -8.77 -0.73
CA LEU A 208 -27.25 -9.18 0.64
C LEU A 208 -28.67 -9.75 0.78
N SER A 209 -29.28 -10.19 -0.32
CA SER A 209 -30.50 -10.99 -0.27
C SER A 209 -30.22 -12.37 0.35
N ASN A 210 -31.24 -12.98 0.94
CA ASN A 210 -31.09 -14.30 1.59
C ASN A 210 -30.53 -15.36 0.64
N GLU A 211 -30.92 -15.32 -0.63
CA GLU A 211 -30.42 -16.25 -1.67
C GLU A 211 -28.95 -16.01 -2.05
N ALA A 212 -28.49 -14.76 -2.00
CA ALA A 212 -27.11 -14.39 -2.29
C ALA A 212 -26.18 -14.70 -1.12
N LEU A 213 -26.67 -14.71 0.12
CA LEU A 213 -25.87 -14.91 1.33
C LEU A 213 -25.23 -16.31 1.40
N ASP A 214 -25.89 -17.34 0.87
CA ASP A 214 -25.35 -18.72 0.82
C ASP A 214 -24.07 -18.84 0.00
N ARG A 215 -23.84 -17.91 -0.95
CA ARG A 215 -22.66 -17.86 -1.83
C ARG A 215 -21.66 -16.77 -1.47
N PHE A 216 -21.93 -16.01 -0.40
CA PHE A 216 -21.15 -14.85 -0.01
C PHE A 216 -19.70 -15.24 0.35
N ASN A 217 -18.74 -14.58 -0.28
CA ASN A 217 -17.31 -14.78 -0.05
C ASN A 217 -16.55 -13.46 -0.23
N ASN A 218 -15.25 -13.49 0.03
CA ASN A 218 -14.39 -12.30 -0.05
C ASN A 218 -14.43 -11.61 -1.44
N ASN A 219 -14.48 -12.39 -2.53
CA ASN A 219 -14.50 -11.81 -3.87
C ASN A 219 -15.82 -11.10 -4.15
N ILE A 220 -16.93 -11.70 -3.71
CA ILE A 220 -18.27 -11.09 -3.82
C ILE A 220 -18.33 -9.80 -2.99
N PHE A 221 -17.76 -9.79 -1.77
CA PHE A 221 -17.69 -8.58 -0.97
C PHE A 221 -16.86 -7.49 -1.64
N PHE A 222 -15.72 -7.84 -2.23
CA PHE A 222 -14.89 -6.86 -2.96
C PHE A 222 -15.61 -6.28 -4.18
N ALA A 223 -16.33 -7.11 -4.90
CA ALA A 223 -17.17 -6.68 -6.03
C ALA A 223 -18.27 -5.72 -5.54
N MET A 224 -19.03 -6.16 -4.52
CA MET A 224 -20.11 -5.38 -3.92
C MET A 224 -19.61 -3.99 -3.45
N THR A 225 -18.55 -3.94 -2.66
CA THR A 225 -18.04 -2.66 -2.14
C THR A 225 -17.53 -1.75 -3.24
N THR A 226 -17.02 -2.30 -4.34
CA THR A 226 -16.62 -1.52 -5.52
C THR A 226 -17.84 -0.96 -6.23
N GLU A 227 -18.88 -1.75 -6.47
CA GLU A 227 -20.11 -1.29 -7.09
C GLU A 227 -20.83 -0.25 -6.22
N LEU A 228 -20.90 -0.47 -4.90
CA LEU A 228 -21.46 0.48 -3.96
C LEU A 228 -20.72 1.83 -4.01
N GLN A 229 -19.38 1.84 -4.00
CA GLN A 229 -18.63 3.09 -4.15
C GLN A 229 -18.85 3.75 -5.51
N MET A 230 -19.00 2.98 -6.58
CA MET A 230 -19.26 3.51 -7.93
C MET A 230 -20.64 4.14 -8.07
N SER A 231 -21.65 3.75 -7.28
CA SER A 231 -22.98 4.34 -7.33
C SER A 231 -23.00 5.82 -6.94
N TYR A 232 -22.05 6.27 -6.12
CA TYR A 232 -21.97 7.65 -5.64
C TYR A 232 -20.61 8.32 -5.91
N CYS A 233 -19.70 7.69 -6.65
CA CYS A 233 -18.36 8.26 -6.90
C CYS A 233 -18.41 9.61 -7.63
N CYS A 234 -19.47 9.88 -8.41
CA CYS A 234 -19.71 11.14 -9.12
C CYS A 234 -20.87 11.93 -8.53
N ASP A 235 -21.24 11.71 -7.26
CA ASP A 235 -22.35 12.41 -6.63
C ASP A 235 -22.08 13.91 -6.49
N MET A 236 -23.07 14.74 -6.81
CA MET A 236 -22.94 16.19 -6.75
C MET A 236 -22.71 16.72 -5.34
N GLY A 237 -23.17 16.03 -4.30
CA GLY A 237 -22.88 16.37 -2.92
C GLY A 237 -21.38 16.39 -2.61
N LYS A 238 -20.58 15.49 -3.25
CA LYS A 238 -19.12 15.52 -3.15
C LYS A 238 -18.53 16.77 -3.79
N ILE A 239 -19.05 17.16 -4.95
CA ILE A 239 -18.61 18.39 -5.67
C ILE A 239 -18.89 19.62 -4.83
N GLU A 240 -20.09 19.71 -4.24
CA GLU A 240 -20.48 20.82 -3.36
C GLU A 240 -19.60 20.88 -2.10
N ALA A 241 -19.27 19.71 -1.53
CA ALA A 241 -18.34 19.63 -0.40
C ALA A 241 -16.94 20.16 -0.76
N VAL A 242 -16.41 19.81 -1.93
CA VAL A 242 -15.11 20.32 -2.40
C VAL A 242 -15.19 21.83 -2.70
N LYS A 243 -16.26 22.30 -3.36
CA LYS A 243 -16.47 23.74 -3.58
C LYS A 243 -16.44 24.50 -2.27
N SER A 244 -17.15 24.01 -1.24
CA SER A 244 -17.17 24.68 0.06
C SER A 244 -15.82 24.68 0.77
N ILE A 245 -14.91 23.74 0.48
CA ILE A 245 -13.52 23.78 0.95
C ILE A 245 -12.80 24.95 0.26
N PHE A 246 -12.94 25.12 -1.05
CA PHE A 246 -12.32 26.22 -1.77
C PHE A 246 -12.91 27.58 -1.35
N ASP A 247 -14.22 27.66 -1.15
CA ASP A 247 -14.91 28.88 -0.67
C ASP A 247 -14.45 29.30 0.72
N SER A 248 -13.90 28.36 1.53
CA SER A 248 -13.27 28.71 2.81
C SER A 248 -11.89 29.35 2.71
N GLY A 249 -11.42 29.65 1.49
CA GLY A 249 -10.17 30.34 1.23
C GLY A 249 -9.00 29.42 0.87
N ILE A 250 -9.24 28.13 0.65
CA ILE A 250 -8.21 27.19 0.20
C ILE A 250 -7.92 27.41 -1.29
N ASN A 251 -6.64 27.58 -1.63
CA ASN A 251 -6.21 27.83 -3.00
C ASN A 251 -6.28 26.56 -3.85
N GLU A 252 -7.11 26.57 -4.88
CA GLU A 252 -7.29 25.43 -5.79
C GLU A 252 -5.98 25.02 -6.48
N LYS A 253 -5.12 25.97 -6.91
CA LYS A 253 -3.83 25.68 -7.56
C LYS A 253 -2.83 24.95 -6.65
N GLU A 254 -2.96 25.11 -5.33
CA GLU A 254 -2.11 24.50 -4.33
C GLU A 254 -2.74 23.22 -3.77
N THR A 255 -3.81 22.75 -4.39
CA THR A 255 -4.58 21.60 -3.92
C THR A 255 -4.39 20.40 -4.83
N LEU A 256 -4.13 19.26 -4.17
CA LEU A 256 -4.07 17.94 -4.75
C LEU A 256 -5.37 17.20 -4.44
N ILE A 257 -6.04 16.65 -5.44
CA ILE A 257 -7.25 15.83 -5.25
C ILE A 257 -6.93 14.39 -5.61
N PHE A 258 -7.02 13.49 -4.63
CA PHE A 258 -6.89 12.07 -4.84
C PHE A 258 -8.23 11.43 -5.17
N CYS A 259 -8.29 10.76 -6.33
CA CYS A 259 -9.44 9.97 -6.78
C CYS A 259 -9.06 8.50 -6.90
N ARG A 260 -10.01 7.61 -6.66
CA ARG A 260 -9.86 6.17 -6.86
C ARG A 260 -10.31 5.74 -8.25
N TYR A 261 -11.38 6.33 -8.76
CA TYR A 261 -12.05 5.94 -9.99
C TYR A 261 -11.76 6.92 -11.13
N ILE A 262 -11.67 6.41 -12.36
CA ILE A 262 -11.48 7.25 -13.55
C ILE A 262 -12.64 8.24 -13.72
N LYS A 263 -13.89 7.81 -13.43
CA LYS A 263 -15.06 8.68 -13.47
C LYS A 263 -14.94 9.87 -12.53
N SER A 264 -14.50 9.62 -11.28
CA SER A 264 -14.24 10.69 -10.29
C SER A 264 -13.13 11.63 -10.77
N MET A 265 -12.05 11.08 -11.37
CA MET A 265 -10.95 11.89 -11.90
C MET A 265 -11.44 12.85 -13.01
N ASN A 266 -12.19 12.32 -13.98
CA ASN A 266 -12.70 13.11 -15.09
C ASN A 266 -13.63 14.23 -14.59
N LEU A 267 -14.54 13.88 -13.67
CA LEU A 267 -15.45 14.86 -13.06
C LEU A 267 -14.67 15.94 -12.29
N CYS A 268 -13.69 15.55 -11.48
CA CYS A 268 -12.87 16.51 -10.74
C CYS A 268 -12.03 17.40 -11.68
N GLN A 269 -11.53 16.88 -12.80
CA GLN A 269 -10.80 17.67 -13.81
C GLN A 269 -11.69 18.71 -14.48
N GLU A 270 -12.95 18.37 -14.74
CA GLU A 270 -13.93 19.30 -15.30
C GLU A 270 -14.33 20.37 -14.30
N MET A 271 -14.64 19.97 -13.07
CA MET A 271 -15.17 20.88 -12.05
C MET A 271 -14.12 21.73 -11.35
N PHE A 272 -12.86 21.24 -11.27
CA PHE A 272 -11.74 21.90 -10.58
C PHE A 272 -10.50 21.94 -11.48
N PRO A 273 -10.53 22.70 -12.59
CA PRO A 273 -9.46 22.67 -13.60
C PRO A 273 -8.12 23.23 -13.14
N LYS A 274 -8.08 23.96 -12.02
CA LYS A 274 -6.86 24.52 -11.45
C LYS A 274 -6.21 23.59 -10.44
N ALA A 275 -6.96 22.63 -9.88
CA ALA A 275 -6.42 21.63 -8.95
C ALA A 275 -5.65 20.53 -9.68
N THR A 276 -4.72 19.90 -9.00
CA THR A 276 -4.03 18.73 -9.54
C THR A 276 -4.78 17.46 -9.16
N ILE A 277 -5.27 16.74 -10.17
CA ILE A 277 -6.03 15.51 -9.96
C ILE A 277 -5.15 14.29 -10.20
N VAL A 278 -5.05 13.42 -9.22
CA VAL A 278 -4.19 12.22 -9.28
C VAL A 278 -4.95 10.99 -8.79
N SER A 279 -4.77 9.86 -9.48
CA SER A 279 -5.29 8.62 -8.93
C SER A 279 -4.49 8.23 -7.70
N ILE A 280 -5.17 7.83 -6.62
CA ILE A 280 -4.50 7.49 -5.35
C ILE A 280 -3.47 6.35 -5.52
N GLN A 281 -3.71 5.42 -6.44
CA GLN A 281 -2.76 4.34 -6.76
C GLN A 281 -1.49 4.85 -7.45
N LYS A 282 -1.59 5.84 -8.35
CA LYS A 282 -0.42 6.46 -8.99
C LYS A 282 0.27 7.41 -8.02
N GLY A 283 -0.50 8.22 -7.30
CA GLY A 283 0.03 9.21 -6.38
C GLY A 283 0.78 8.62 -5.19
N SER A 284 0.36 7.46 -4.68
CA SER A 284 1.10 6.76 -3.61
C SER A 284 2.41 6.11 -4.08
N LEU A 285 2.59 5.88 -5.39
CA LEU A 285 3.73 5.20 -5.98
C LEU A 285 4.74 6.18 -6.60
N GLY A 286 5.58 6.80 -5.77
CA GLY A 286 6.82 7.44 -6.22
C GLY A 286 6.72 8.85 -6.80
N LEU A 287 5.57 9.53 -6.79
CA LEU A 287 5.47 10.92 -7.19
C LEU A 287 5.98 11.86 -6.09
N ASN A 288 6.66 12.94 -6.49
CA ASN A 288 7.04 14.03 -5.61
C ASN A 288 5.93 15.08 -5.66
N LEU A 289 5.17 15.20 -4.58
CA LEU A 289 4.00 16.08 -4.49
C LEU A 289 4.12 17.09 -3.33
N GLN A 290 5.34 17.34 -2.85
CA GLN A 290 5.60 18.27 -1.73
C GLN A 290 5.32 19.74 -2.06
N GLN A 291 5.08 20.10 -3.33
CA GLN A 291 4.64 21.44 -3.70
C GLN A 291 3.19 21.73 -3.30
N PHE A 292 2.40 20.69 -2.99
CA PHE A 292 1.01 20.84 -2.55
C PHE A 292 0.93 20.79 -1.02
N SER A 293 0.30 21.81 -0.44
CA SER A 293 0.04 21.89 1.01
C SER A 293 -1.38 21.43 1.36
N ASN A 294 -2.27 21.36 0.38
CA ASN A 294 -3.66 20.97 0.56
C ASN A 294 -3.95 19.68 -0.22
N THR A 295 -4.56 18.72 0.45
CA THR A 295 -4.89 17.41 -0.13
C THR A 295 -6.34 17.06 0.17
N ILE A 296 -7.11 16.74 -0.86
CA ILE A 296 -8.50 16.28 -0.73
C ILE A 296 -8.58 14.82 -1.17
N TYR A 297 -9.05 13.95 -0.30
CA TYR A 297 -9.42 12.57 -0.63
C TYR A 297 -10.86 12.54 -1.09
N PHE A 298 -11.05 12.63 -2.41
CA PHE A 298 -12.38 12.64 -3.03
C PHE A 298 -13.08 11.29 -2.93
N ASP A 299 -12.31 10.22 -3.12
CA ASP A 299 -12.77 8.84 -2.92
C ASP A 299 -12.03 8.19 -1.77
N LYS A 300 -12.71 7.34 -1.02
CA LYS A 300 -12.11 6.56 0.06
C LYS A 300 -11.46 5.29 -0.45
N VAL A 301 -10.42 4.85 0.26
CA VAL A 301 -9.72 3.59 0.02
C VAL A 301 -9.70 2.74 1.28
N TRP A 302 -9.77 1.42 1.12
CA TRP A 302 -9.70 0.46 2.21
C TRP A 302 -8.29 0.14 2.67
N ASP A 303 -7.30 0.42 1.81
CA ASP A 303 -5.91 0.07 2.07
C ASP A 303 -5.23 1.18 2.88
N TYR A 304 -5.03 0.91 4.18
CA TYR A 304 -4.34 1.83 5.09
C TYR A 304 -2.92 2.17 4.62
N ALA A 305 -2.17 1.19 4.09
CA ALA A 305 -0.81 1.43 3.62
C ALA A 305 -0.80 2.39 2.42
N LEU A 306 -1.73 2.20 1.48
CA LEU A 306 -1.91 3.09 0.34
C LEU A 306 -2.29 4.50 0.78
N TYR A 307 -3.19 4.62 1.76
CA TYR A 307 -3.60 5.89 2.34
C TYR A 307 -2.42 6.63 2.99
N ILE A 308 -1.67 5.97 3.86
CA ILE A 308 -0.50 6.56 4.52
C ILE A 308 0.61 6.88 3.51
N GLN A 309 0.85 6.03 2.52
CA GLN A 309 1.82 6.33 1.46
C GLN A 309 1.43 7.58 0.68
N SER A 310 0.13 7.80 0.42
CA SER A 310 -0.33 9.01 -0.28
C SER A 310 -0.09 10.29 0.54
N THR A 311 -0.28 10.25 1.86
CA THR A 311 0.01 11.41 2.73
C THR A 311 1.48 11.75 2.78
N ARG A 312 2.36 10.74 2.77
CA ARG A 312 3.81 10.91 2.73
C ARG A 312 4.34 11.47 1.41
N ARG A 313 3.49 11.71 0.40
CA ARG A 313 3.89 12.38 -0.84
C ARG A 313 3.86 13.89 -0.75
N THR A 314 3.01 14.43 0.09
CA THR A 314 2.94 15.87 0.39
C THR A 314 3.72 16.22 1.67
N PHE A 315 3.61 15.42 2.72
CA PHE A 315 4.40 15.55 3.93
C PHE A 315 5.75 14.83 3.79
N ARG A 316 6.72 15.50 3.23
CA ARG A 316 8.08 14.98 3.01
C ARG A 316 9.11 16.10 2.96
N THR A 317 10.39 15.75 2.97
CA THR A 317 11.51 16.70 2.86
C THR A 317 11.33 17.64 1.66
N GLY A 318 11.42 18.93 1.90
CA GLY A 318 11.19 20.00 0.92
C GLY A 318 9.77 20.57 0.96
N GLN A 319 8.89 20.11 1.83
CA GLN A 319 7.65 20.79 2.18
C GLN A 319 7.95 21.82 3.29
N GLU A 320 7.54 23.06 3.08
CA GLU A 320 7.77 24.19 3.98
C GLU A 320 6.49 24.72 4.61
N ARG A 321 5.32 24.24 4.16
CA ARG A 321 4.01 24.69 4.61
C ARG A 321 3.28 23.59 5.37
N ASP A 322 2.42 23.98 6.31
CA ASP A 322 1.53 23.06 6.99
C ASP A 322 0.69 22.28 5.95
N CYS A 323 0.53 20.99 6.17
CA CYS A 323 -0.23 20.12 5.29
C CYS A 323 -1.65 19.91 5.82
N ASN A 324 -2.63 20.29 5.02
CA ASN A 324 -4.04 20.06 5.32
C ASN A 324 -4.58 18.89 4.49
N TYR A 325 -5.30 18.01 5.14
CA TYR A 325 -5.91 16.83 4.53
C TYR A 325 -7.41 16.81 4.80
N TRP A 326 -8.21 16.79 3.74
CA TRP A 326 -9.65 16.66 3.82
C TRP A 326 -10.10 15.29 3.34
N SER A 327 -10.88 14.58 4.16
CA SER A 327 -11.55 13.35 3.76
C SER A 327 -13.04 13.64 3.61
N LEU A 328 -13.61 13.36 2.45
CA LEU A 328 -15.04 13.47 2.21
C LEU A 328 -15.75 12.28 2.84
N THR A 329 -16.81 12.52 3.61
CA THR A 329 -17.62 11.48 4.25
C THR A 329 -19.10 11.74 4.01
N GLY A 330 -19.73 10.84 3.24
CA GLY A 330 -21.16 10.87 2.96
C GLY A 330 -21.99 10.24 4.07
N ASN A 331 -23.29 10.53 4.07
CA ASN A 331 -24.26 9.95 4.98
C ASN A 331 -24.69 8.52 4.57
N ILE A 332 -23.70 7.65 4.32
CA ILE A 332 -23.87 6.24 3.92
C ILE A 332 -22.96 5.32 4.74
N GLY A 333 -23.47 4.10 5.03
CA GLY A 333 -22.80 3.16 5.93
C GLY A 333 -21.41 2.76 5.47
N LEU A 334 -21.21 2.54 4.16
CA LEU A 334 -19.93 2.12 3.60
C LEU A 334 -18.78 3.11 3.87
N GLU A 335 -19.01 4.42 3.76
CA GLU A 335 -17.95 5.41 4.02
C GLU A 335 -17.58 5.48 5.51
N HIS A 336 -18.56 5.40 6.39
CA HIS A 336 -18.31 5.32 7.84
C HIS A 336 -17.56 4.02 8.20
N LEU A 337 -17.90 2.92 7.53
CA LEU A 337 -17.22 1.65 7.71
C LEU A 337 -15.75 1.72 7.29
N ILE A 338 -15.46 2.35 6.13
CA ILE A 338 -14.10 2.55 5.65
C ILE A 338 -13.30 3.41 6.62
N ASP A 339 -13.85 4.55 7.07
CA ASP A 339 -13.19 5.45 8.02
C ASP A 339 -12.82 4.74 9.32
N ARG A 340 -13.75 3.95 9.88
CA ARG A 340 -13.53 3.15 11.08
C ARG A 340 -12.42 2.11 10.90
N ASN A 341 -12.37 1.45 9.74
CA ASN A 341 -11.34 0.45 9.47
C ASN A 341 -9.97 1.08 9.23
N ILE A 342 -9.91 2.20 8.54
CA ILE A 342 -8.68 2.99 8.36
C ILE A 342 -8.15 3.47 9.71
N SER A 343 -9.00 4.01 10.58
CA SER A 343 -8.59 4.48 11.91
C SER A 343 -8.04 3.36 12.81
N LYS A 344 -8.57 2.14 12.67
CA LYS A 344 -8.11 0.94 13.38
C LYS A 344 -6.99 0.18 12.65
N LYS A 345 -6.54 0.65 11.49
CA LYS A 345 -5.56 -0.02 10.60
C LYS A 345 -6.00 -1.44 10.18
N ILE A 346 -7.30 -1.68 10.11
CA ILE A 346 -7.88 -2.97 9.75
C ILE A 346 -8.00 -3.06 8.24
N SER A 347 -7.46 -4.13 7.65
CA SER A 347 -7.64 -4.40 6.23
C SER A 347 -9.06 -4.93 5.96
N MET A 348 -9.53 -4.76 4.71
CA MET A 348 -10.82 -5.31 4.28
C MET A 348 -10.93 -6.82 4.52
N THR A 349 -9.84 -7.57 4.35
CA THR A 349 -9.80 -9.02 4.58
C THR A 349 -9.93 -9.38 6.07
N GLU A 350 -9.30 -8.60 6.95
CA GLU A 350 -9.41 -8.78 8.41
C GLU A 350 -10.82 -8.43 8.90
N TYR A 351 -11.39 -7.35 8.38
CA TYR A 351 -12.77 -6.99 8.66
C TYR A 351 -13.75 -8.13 8.33
N LEU A 352 -13.63 -8.71 7.13
CA LEU A 352 -14.48 -9.83 6.70
C LEU A 352 -14.33 -11.09 7.55
N LYS A 353 -13.14 -11.34 8.09
CA LYS A 353 -12.92 -12.48 9.00
C LYS A 353 -13.54 -12.28 10.36
N ALA A 354 -13.59 -11.04 10.84
CA ALA A 354 -14.04 -10.69 12.19
C ALA A 354 -15.56 -10.49 12.28
N LYS A 355 -16.27 -10.38 11.15
CA LYS A 355 -17.68 -10.02 11.10
C LYS A 355 -18.56 -11.10 10.51
N SER A 356 -19.74 -11.32 11.10
CA SER A 356 -20.79 -12.09 10.49
C SER A 356 -21.45 -11.31 9.34
N ILE A 357 -22.09 -12.01 8.41
CA ILE A 357 -22.76 -11.37 7.27
C ILE A 357 -23.89 -10.44 7.74
N GLN A 358 -24.59 -10.81 8.83
CA GLN A 358 -25.64 -9.96 9.40
C GLN A 358 -25.09 -8.64 9.94
N GLU A 359 -23.95 -8.68 10.63
CA GLU A 359 -23.26 -7.45 11.09
C GLU A 359 -22.81 -6.58 9.91
N ILE A 360 -22.25 -7.19 8.85
CA ILE A 360 -21.87 -6.49 7.61
C ILE A 360 -23.09 -5.79 7.00
N LYS A 361 -24.22 -6.48 6.92
CA LYS A 361 -25.48 -5.95 6.38
C LYS A 361 -25.98 -4.75 7.16
N SER A 362 -25.83 -4.76 8.48
CA SER A 362 -26.26 -3.66 9.35
C SER A 362 -25.33 -2.46 9.32
N GLU A 363 -24.06 -2.65 8.99
CA GLU A 363 -23.04 -1.60 8.94
C GLU A 363 -22.99 -0.88 7.58
N LEU A 364 -23.50 -1.50 6.52
CA LEU A 364 -23.62 -0.94 5.16
C LEU A 364 -24.94 -0.21 4.98
#